data_b9c1d7b82fb48c1e4f90e0ca3859ad3c
#
_entry.id   b9c1d7b82fb48c1e4f90e0ca3859ad3c
#
_cell.length_a   1.000
_cell.length_b   1.000
_cell.length_c   1.000
_cell.angle_alpha   90.00
_cell.angle_beta   90.00
_cell.angle_gamma   90.00
#
_symmetry.space_group_name_H-M   'P 1'
#
loop_
_entity.id
_entity.type
_entity.pdbx_description
1 polymer ?
#
loop_
_entity_poly.entity_id
_entity_poly.type
_entity_poly.pdbx_seq_one_letter_code
_entity_poly.pdbx_strand_id
1 'polypeptide(L)'
;MKAMILAAGPGLRLRPLTKLIPKSMVPISNKPFLEYIIRYLKQAGFADIVINLHHLPNIIKDYFKDGSAFGVKINYSMEKEILGTAGGIKAAEPFLKDDLFFVINSDIAFELDFDDVVRFHKKNNALITMVLREDKKVEKYGVIETDPSCRIRRFLDCNDLAQTDTLKKTMFTGIALFNPSVLKEFPDKGYCDISKEIYPELLANDLPLFGYVTDKYWMDIGNPQNYLYLQKEIFSGKVFQNTARDKQEANLKNRFNGVKIIPPVAIGENAIISTGSIIGPYAATGNNCIIHKGCALNNSIVWDNITIPENSKIENSIIYNQRSIIKV
;
A
#
# COMPACT_ATOMS: atom_id res chain seq x y z
N MET A 1 -10.72 -12.81 12.48
CA MET A 1 -10.70 -11.43 11.94
C MET A 1 -10.12 -11.46 10.53
N LYS A 2 -10.71 -10.73 9.59
CA LYS A 2 -10.35 -10.74 8.17
C LYS A 2 -9.80 -9.38 7.73
N ALA A 3 -9.02 -9.36 6.67
CA ALA A 3 -8.58 -8.13 6.03
C ALA A 3 -8.99 -8.14 4.56
N MET A 4 -9.52 -7.01 4.07
CA MET A 4 -9.74 -6.75 2.66
C MET A 4 -8.75 -5.70 2.17
N ILE A 5 -8.03 -6.00 1.09
CA ILE A 5 -7.09 -5.08 0.45
C ILE A 5 -7.72 -4.57 -0.84
N LEU A 6 -7.82 -3.24 -0.98
CA LEU A 6 -8.40 -2.59 -2.15
C LEU A 6 -7.35 -2.43 -3.25
N ALA A 7 -7.40 -3.28 -4.27
CA ALA A 7 -6.39 -3.33 -5.33
C ALA A 7 -6.97 -3.22 -6.77
N ALA A 8 -8.27 -2.91 -6.93
CA ALA A 8 -8.91 -2.80 -8.23
C ALA A 8 -8.56 -1.52 -9.02
N GLY A 9 -8.05 -0.49 -8.35
CA GLY A 9 -7.83 0.83 -8.92
C GLY A 9 -6.76 0.90 -10.02
N PRO A 10 -6.93 1.74 -11.07
CA PRO A 10 -5.99 1.87 -12.20
C PRO A 10 -4.70 2.64 -11.88
N GLY A 11 -4.57 3.24 -10.69
CA GLY A 11 -3.34 3.90 -10.25
C GLY A 11 -2.89 5.08 -11.12
N LEU A 12 -3.80 5.94 -11.56
CA LEU A 12 -3.56 6.97 -12.59
C LEU A 12 -2.39 7.93 -12.27
N ARG A 13 -2.22 8.30 -11.00
CA ARG A 13 -1.17 9.22 -10.53
C ARG A 13 0.26 8.66 -10.66
N LEU A 14 0.41 7.34 -10.77
CA LEU A 14 1.71 6.68 -10.93
C LEU A 14 1.97 6.27 -12.39
N ARG A 15 1.17 6.70 -13.35
CA ARG A 15 1.47 6.52 -14.78
C ARG A 15 2.80 7.18 -15.13
N PRO A 16 3.61 6.58 -16.04
CA PRO A 16 3.27 5.48 -16.92
C PRO A 16 3.48 4.07 -16.33
N LEU A 17 4.04 3.91 -15.12
CA LEU A 17 4.35 2.63 -14.50
C LEU A 17 3.12 1.71 -14.41
N THR A 18 1.99 2.28 -14.00
CA THR A 18 0.74 1.53 -13.83
C THR A 18 0.01 1.16 -15.12
N LYS A 19 0.55 1.52 -16.28
CA LYS A 19 0.14 0.91 -17.55
C LYS A 19 0.68 -0.51 -17.73
N LEU A 20 1.78 -0.84 -17.03
CA LEU A 20 2.49 -2.12 -17.17
C LEU A 20 2.14 -3.10 -16.04
N ILE A 21 1.92 -2.60 -14.83
CA ILE A 21 1.62 -3.40 -13.64
C ILE A 21 0.60 -2.68 -12.73
N PRO A 22 -0.17 -3.40 -11.91
CA PRO A 22 -1.01 -2.76 -10.89
C PRO A 22 -0.17 -1.90 -9.94
N LYS A 23 -0.75 -0.81 -9.43
CA LYS A 23 -0.06 0.09 -8.49
C LYS A 23 0.53 -0.63 -7.27
N SER A 24 -0.21 -1.58 -6.72
CA SER A 24 0.21 -2.42 -5.59
C SER A 24 1.34 -3.39 -5.91
N MET A 25 1.64 -3.60 -7.20
CA MET A 25 2.69 -4.52 -7.66
C MET A 25 4.00 -3.84 -8.04
N VAL A 26 4.11 -2.49 -7.91
CA VAL A 26 5.39 -1.82 -8.16
C VAL A 26 6.49 -2.41 -7.28
N PRO A 27 7.67 -2.75 -7.84
CA PRO A 27 8.72 -3.42 -7.09
C PRO A 27 9.44 -2.45 -6.14
N ILE A 28 9.52 -2.81 -4.88
CA ILE A 28 10.35 -2.14 -3.88
C ILE A 28 11.35 -3.15 -3.35
N SER A 29 12.65 -2.84 -3.43
CA SER A 29 13.70 -3.81 -3.08
C SER A 29 13.49 -5.18 -3.72
N ASN A 30 13.08 -5.19 -5.01
CA ASN A 30 12.80 -6.36 -5.87
C ASN A 30 11.61 -7.23 -5.45
N LYS A 31 10.73 -6.74 -4.57
CA LYS A 31 9.48 -7.42 -4.21
C LYS A 31 8.29 -6.54 -4.55
N PRO A 32 7.15 -7.09 -5.00
CA PRO A 32 5.93 -6.34 -5.15
C PRO A 32 5.53 -5.64 -3.84
N PHE A 33 5.10 -4.40 -3.90
CA PHE A 33 4.70 -3.66 -2.69
C PHE A 33 3.59 -4.37 -1.90
N LEU A 34 2.64 -5.01 -2.59
CA LEU A 34 1.57 -5.78 -1.96
C LEU A 34 2.09 -6.95 -1.10
N GLU A 35 3.27 -7.51 -1.42
CA GLU A 35 3.88 -8.57 -0.61
C GLU A 35 4.23 -8.08 0.79
N TYR A 36 4.73 -6.82 0.91
CA TYR A 36 5.01 -6.23 2.22
C TYR A 36 3.75 -6.11 3.08
N ILE A 37 2.64 -5.67 2.48
CA ILE A 37 1.35 -5.55 3.16
C ILE A 37 0.86 -6.93 3.62
N ILE A 38 0.87 -7.93 2.73
CA ILE A 38 0.41 -9.30 3.05
C ILE A 38 1.26 -9.92 4.16
N ARG A 39 2.59 -9.79 4.09
CA ARG A 39 3.49 -10.30 5.14
C ARG A 39 3.28 -9.59 6.47
N TYR A 40 3.07 -8.29 6.45
CA TYR A 40 2.77 -7.50 7.64
C TYR A 40 1.45 -7.94 8.29
N LEU A 41 0.41 -8.11 7.50
CA LEU A 41 -0.88 -8.64 7.97
C LEU A 41 -0.73 -10.05 8.53
N LYS A 42 0.05 -10.92 7.89
CA LYS A 42 0.34 -12.26 8.42
C LYS A 42 1.01 -12.20 9.80
N GLN A 43 1.98 -11.32 9.98
CA GLN A 43 2.65 -11.13 11.28
C GLN A 43 1.69 -10.59 12.35
N ALA A 44 0.71 -9.77 11.96
CA ALA A 44 -0.36 -9.29 12.83
C ALA A 44 -1.48 -10.33 13.08
N GLY A 45 -1.31 -11.58 12.62
CA GLY A 45 -2.24 -12.67 12.90
C GLY A 45 -3.40 -12.84 11.89
N PHE A 46 -3.41 -12.08 10.79
CA PHE A 46 -4.41 -12.30 9.74
C PHE A 46 -4.09 -13.55 8.94
N ALA A 47 -5.04 -14.49 8.88
CA ALA A 47 -4.92 -15.73 8.11
C ALA A 47 -5.75 -15.68 6.81
N ASP A 48 -6.87 -14.94 6.81
CA ASP A 48 -7.77 -14.77 5.67
C ASP A 48 -7.69 -13.35 5.14
N ILE A 49 -7.33 -13.21 3.86
CA ILE A 49 -7.22 -11.94 3.15
C ILE A 49 -8.12 -11.96 1.92
N VAL A 50 -8.88 -10.89 1.71
CA VAL A 50 -9.67 -10.69 0.49
C VAL A 50 -9.01 -9.59 -0.33
N ILE A 51 -8.86 -9.78 -1.64
CA ILE A 51 -8.30 -8.76 -2.54
C ILE A 51 -9.29 -8.54 -3.68
N ASN A 52 -9.80 -7.30 -3.85
CA ASN A 52 -10.59 -6.98 -5.03
C ASN A 52 -9.68 -6.62 -6.20
N LEU A 53 -10.05 -7.08 -7.38
CA LEU A 53 -9.23 -6.98 -8.58
C LEU A 53 -10.04 -6.52 -9.80
N HIS A 54 -9.48 -5.58 -10.54
CA HIS A 54 -9.99 -5.16 -11.85
C HIS A 54 -8.83 -4.89 -12.83
N HIS A 55 -7.96 -3.92 -12.52
CA HIS A 55 -6.86 -3.52 -13.39
C HIS A 55 -5.72 -4.55 -13.36
N LEU A 56 -5.40 -5.16 -14.52
CA LEU A 56 -4.33 -6.15 -14.69
C LEU A 56 -4.36 -7.28 -13.64
N PRO A 57 -5.52 -7.94 -13.41
CA PRO A 57 -5.75 -8.82 -12.26
C PRO A 57 -4.83 -10.06 -12.25
N ASN A 58 -4.44 -10.54 -13.42
CA ASN A 58 -3.62 -11.75 -13.54
C ASN A 58 -2.23 -11.57 -12.93
N ILE A 59 -1.64 -10.37 -13.00
CA ILE A 59 -0.32 -10.09 -12.39
C ILE A 59 -0.34 -10.35 -10.89
N ILE A 60 -1.42 -9.96 -10.19
CA ILE A 60 -1.59 -10.21 -8.77
C ILE A 60 -1.88 -11.70 -8.51
N LYS A 61 -2.82 -12.28 -9.25
CA LYS A 61 -3.21 -13.68 -9.09
C LYS A 61 -2.08 -14.66 -9.36
N ASP A 62 -1.28 -14.44 -10.41
CA ASP A 62 -0.18 -15.32 -10.80
C ASP A 62 0.96 -15.26 -9.78
N TYR A 63 1.17 -14.11 -9.14
CA TYR A 63 2.19 -13.94 -8.11
C TYR A 63 1.79 -14.56 -6.78
N PHE A 64 0.61 -14.23 -6.27
CA PHE A 64 0.18 -14.65 -4.93
C PHE A 64 -0.57 -15.97 -4.88
N LYS A 65 -1.13 -16.41 -6.01
CA LYS A 65 -1.94 -17.65 -6.12
C LYS A 65 -3.02 -17.69 -5.02
N ASP A 66 -3.07 -18.74 -4.24
CA ASP A 66 -3.99 -18.92 -3.10
C ASP A 66 -3.47 -18.31 -1.79
N GLY A 67 -2.26 -17.74 -1.79
CA GLY A 67 -1.62 -17.13 -0.62
C GLY A 67 -0.84 -18.10 0.26
N SER A 68 -0.91 -19.42 0.02
CA SER A 68 -0.28 -20.45 0.86
C SER A 68 1.24 -20.25 1.00
N ALA A 69 1.93 -19.83 -0.07
CA ALA A 69 3.36 -19.52 -0.05
C ALA A 69 3.73 -18.36 0.91
N PHE A 70 2.76 -17.52 1.26
CA PHE A 70 2.91 -16.40 2.19
C PHE A 70 2.31 -16.72 3.57
N GLY A 71 1.81 -17.94 3.77
CA GLY A 71 1.21 -18.41 5.01
C GLY A 71 -0.15 -17.79 5.33
N VAL A 72 -0.88 -17.36 4.32
CA VAL A 72 -2.24 -16.82 4.39
C VAL A 72 -3.12 -17.53 3.36
N LYS A 73 -4.44 -17.37 3.50
CA LYS A 73 -5.41 -17.72 2.46
C LYS A 73 -5.86 -16.44 1.78
N ILE A 74 -5.76 -16.37 0.45
CA ILE A 74 -6.21 -15.23 -0.34
C ILE A 74 -7.46 -15.61 -1.14
N ASN A 75 -8.52 -14.83 -0.96
CA ASN A 75 -9.74 -14.89 -1.75
C ASN A 75 -9.77 -13.66 -2.68
N TYR A 76 -10.10 -13.86 -3.96
CA TYR A 76 -10.16 -12.78 -4.93
C TYR A 76 -11.60 -12.41 -5.26
N SER A 77 -11.96 -11.14 -5.07
CA SER A 77 -13.21 -10.54 -5.53
C SER A 77 -12.98 -9.88 -6.88
N MET A 78 -13.45 -10.52 -7.96
CA MET A 78 -13.21 -10.05 -9.33
C MET A 78 -14.27 -9.03 -9.76
N GLU A 79 -13.85 -7.84 -10.16
CA GLU A 79 -14.71 -6.80 -10.70
C GLU A 79 -14.61 -6.80 -12.24
N LYS A 80 -15.72 -7.09 -12.93
CA LYS A 80 -15.78 -6.98 -14.41
C LYS A 80 -15.68 -5.52 -14.86
N GLU A 81 -16.31 -4.62 -14.11
CA GLU A 81 -16.25 -3.18 -14.24
C GLU A 81 -15.81 -2.61 -12.89
N ILE A 82 -15.22 -1.41 -12.88
CA ILE A 82 -14.84 -0.75 -11.63
C ILE A 82 -16.10 -0.44 -10.83
N LEU A 83 -16.20 -0.98 -9.62
CA LEU A 83 -17.35 -0.83 -8.75
C LEU A 83 -17.23 0.34 -7.75
N GLY A 84 -16.10 1.03 -7.73
CA GLY A 84 -15.81 1.98 -6.65
C GLY A 84 -15.46 1.27 -5.34
N THR A 85 -15.18 2.05 -4.29
CA THR A 85 -14.71 1.47 -3.03
C THR A 85 -15.83 0.70 -2.31
N ALA A 86 -17.02 1.28 -2.16
CA ALA A 86 -18.15 0.62 -1.50
C ALA A 86 -18.68 -0.54 -2.32
N GLY A 87 -18.84 -0.37 -3.64
CA GLY A 87 -19.27 -1.46 -4.52
C GLY A 87 -18.33 -2.64 -4.51
N GLY A 88 -17.00 -2.41 -4.48
CA GLY A 88 -15.99 -3.45 -4.35
C GLY A 88 -16.07 -4.19 -3.00
N ILE A 89 -16.30 -3.47 -1.89
CA ILE A 89 -16.52 -4.07 -0.57
C ILE A 89 -17.82 -4.89 -0.56
N LYS A 90 -18.90 -4.37 -1.13
CA LYS A 90 -20.18 -5.09 -1.24
C LYS A 90 -20.05 -6.37 -2.06
N ALA A 91 -19.35 -6.31 -3.19
CA ALA A 91 -19.08 -7.51 -4.01
C ALA A 91 -18.28 -8.59 -3.27
N ALA A 92 -17.47 -8.18 -2.29
CA ALA A 92 -16.70 -9.09 -1.42
C ALA A 92 -17.49 -9.58 -0.20
N GLU A 93 -18.75 -9.18 0.02
CA GLU A 93 -19.58 -9.54 1.16
C GLU A 93 -19.60 -11.04 1.48
N PRO A 94 -19.67 -11.99 0.50
CA PRO A 94 -19.64 -13.41 0.80
C PRO A 94 -18.42 -13.87 1.62
N PHE A 95 -17.31 -13.13 1.56
CA PHE A 95 -16.09 -13.39 2.30
C PHE A 95 -16.00 -12.62 3.62
N LEU A 96 -16.78 -11.52 3.80
CA LEU A 96 -16.60 -10.55 4.87
C LEU A 96 -17.69 -10.56 5.95
N LYS A 97 -18.89 -11.06 5.63
CA LYS A 97 -20.12 -10.90 6.43
C LYS A 97 -20.12 -11.52 7.82
N ASP A 98 -19.21 -12.46 8.12
CA ASP A 98 -19.30 -13.29 9.33
C ASP A 98 -18.50 -12.75 10.52
N ASP A 99 -17.63 -11.74 10.33
CA ASP A 99 -16.73 -11.22 11.39
C ASP A 99 -16.33 -9.77 11.10
N LEU A 100 -15.82 -9.09 12.12
CA LEU A 100 -15.14 -7.80 11.92
C LEU A 100 -14.06 -7.92 10.86
N PHE A 101 -13.98 -6.93 9.98
CA PHE A 101 -12.98 -6.94 8.91
C PHE A 101 -12.34 -5.57 8.72
N PHE A 102 -11.03 -5.57 8.52
CA PHE A 102 -10.31 -4.37 8.08
C PHE A 102 -10.42 -4.20 6.58
N VAL A 103 -10.61 -2.95 6.14
CA VAL A 103 -10.42 -2.53 4.75
C VAL A 103 -9.17 -1.67 4.69
N ILE A 104 -8.26 -2.01 3.78
CA ILE A 104 -6.92 -1.42 3.69
C ILE A 104 -6.64 -1.06 2.23
N ASN A 105 -6.24 0.18 1.98
CA ASN A 105 -5.77 0.58 0.66
C ASN A 105 -4.45 -0.14 0.32
N SER A 106 -4.33 -0.63 -0.91
CA SER A 106 -3.15 -1.37 -1.38
C SER A 106 -1.93 -0.51 -1.71
N ASP A 107 -2.04 0.80 -1.56
CA ASP A 107 -1.03 1.78 -1.95
C ASP A 107 -0.43 2.57 -0.78
N ILE A 108 -0.60 2.08 0.44
CA ILE A 108 -0.10 2.69 1.66
C ILE A 108 0.90 1.78 2.38
N ALA A 109 2.00 2.35 2.84
CA ALA A 109 2.90 1.75 3.81
C ALA A 109 2.55 2.27 5.20
N PHE A 110 2.41 1.39 6.17
CA PHE A 110 1.91 1.75 7.50
C PHE A 110 2.41 0.81 8.58
N GLU A 111 2.35 1.29 9.83
CA GLU A 111 2.40 0.49 11.05
C GLU A 111 1.13 0.76 11.85
N LEU A 112 0.56 -0.26 12.46
CA LEU A 112 -0.69 -0.17 13.21
C LEU A 112 -0.76 -1.26 14.28
N ASP A 113 -1.23 -0.92 15.46
CA ASP A 113 -1.67 -1.88 16.47
C ASP A 113 -3.14 -2.26 16.17
N PHE A 114 -3.32 -3.37 15.46
CA PHE A 114 -4.64 -3.84 15.07
C PHE A 114 -5.51 -4.23 16.28
N ASP A 115 -4.91 -4.80 17.32
CA ASP A 115 -5.65 -5.20 18.53
C ASP A 115 -6.17 -3.97 19.28
N ASP A 116 -5.41 -2.89 19.28
CA ASP A 116 -5.83 -1.63 19.88
C ASP A 116 -7.01 -1.00 19.14
N VAL A 117 -6.96 -1.01 17.81
CA VAL A 117 -8.11 -0.56 16.98
C VAL A 117 -9.35 -1.42 17.26
N VAL A 118 -9.20 -2.73 17.38
CA VAL A 118 -10.33 -3.63 17.70
C VAL A 118 -10.89 -3.37 19.09
N ARG A 119 -10.04 -3.16 20.09
CA ARG A 119 -10.48 -2.79 21.45
C ARG A 119 -11.25 -1.47 21.44
N PHE A 120 -10.73 -0.46 20.75
CA PHE A 120 -11.36 0.83 20.59
C PHE A 120 -12.72 0.71 19.89
N HIS A 121 -12.80 -0.03 18.79
CA HIS A 121 -14.03 -0.29 18.03
C HIS A 121 -15.12 -0.90 18.91
N LYS A 122 -14.78 -1.97 19.63
CA LYS A 122 -15.72 -2.65 20.53
C LYS A 122 -16.17 -1.79 21.69
N LYS A 123 -15.24 -1.04 22.31
CA LYS A 123 -15.55 -0.13 23.43
C LYS A 123 -16.60 0.92 23.04
N ASN A 124 -16.54 1.41 21.81
CA ASN A 124 -17.42 2.46 21.33
C ASN A 124 -18.67 1.91 20.62
N ASN A 125 -18.86 0.59 20.54
CA ASN A 125 -19.91 -0.06 19.75
C ASN A 125 -19.97 0.52 18.32
N ALA A 126 -18.80 0.74 17.71
CA ALA A 126 -18.69 1.40 16.43
C ALA A 126 -19.28 0.55 15.29
N LEU A 127 -19.91 1.19 14.32
CA LEU A 127 -20.26 0.59 13.03
C LEU A 127 -19.02 0.56 12.11
N ILE A 128 -18.29 1.69 12.11
CA ILE A 128 -17.02 1.84 11.42
C ILE A 128 -16.03 2.56 12.34
N THR A 129 -14.79 2.08 12.41
CA THR A 129 -13.68 2.82 13.02
C THR A 129 -12.65 3.14 11.94
N MET A 130 -12.52 4.41 11.60
CA MET A 130 -11.50 4.90 10.67
C MET A 130 -10.18 5.10 11.41
N VAL A 131 -9.07 4.61 10.85
CA VAL A 131 -7.74 4.94 11.36
C VAL A 131 -7.35 6.31 10.82
N LEU A 132 -7.16 7.25 11.72
CA LEU A 132 -6.90 8.65 11.42
C LEU A 132 -5.48 9.04 11.85
N ARG A 133 -4.99 10.13 11.26
CA ARG A 133 -3.69 10.71 11.58
C ARG A 133 -3.78 12.23 11.62
N GLU A 134 -3.07 12.84 12.57
CA GLU A 134 -2.77 14.27 12.50
C GLU A 134 -1.63 14.49 11.51
N ASP A 135 -1.82 15.36 10.54
CA ASP A 135 -0.80 15.73 9.56
C ASP A 135 -0.87 17.23 9.28
N LYS A 136 0.29 17.86 9.10
CA LYS A 136 0.36 19.29 8.74
C LYS A 136 -0.23 19.60 7.35
N LYS A 137 -0.38 18.56 6.52
CA LYS A 137 -0.92 18.63 5.16
C LYS A 137 -2.32 18.02 5.07
N VAL A 138 -3.07 18.01 6.18
CA VAL A 138 -4.40 17.39 6.27
C VAL A 138 -5.33 17.80 5.12
N GLU A 139 -5.29 19.07 4.72
CA GLU A 139 -6.12 19.62 3.63
C GLU A 139 -5.85 18.94 2.27
N LYS A 140 -4.63 18.39 2.08
CA LYS A 140 -4.28 17.66 0.85
C LYS A 140 -4.93 16.28 0.77
N TYR A 141 -5.19 15.65 1.92
CA TYR A 141 -5.69 14.27 2.00
C TYR A 141 -7.19 14.19 2.29
N GLY A 142 -7.83 15.35 2.55
CA GLY A 142 -9.22 15.43 2.96
C GLY A 142 -9.38 15.44 4.48
N VAL A 143 -10.04 16.48 4.96
CA VAL A 143 -10.22 16.74 6.40
C VAL A 143 -11.30 15.84 6.98
N ILE A 144 -10.98 15.17 8.09
CA ILE A 144 -11.94 14.47 8.93
C ILE A 144 -11.85 15.08 10.32
N GLU A 145 -12.98 15.44 10.89
CA GLU A 145 -13.04 16.05 12.21
C GLU A 145 -13.80 15.19 13.20
N THR A 146 -13.21 15.03 14.38
CA THR A 146 -13.78 14.24 15.48
C THR A 146 -14.04 15.12 16.68
N ASP A 147 -15.08 14.79 17.45
CA ASP A 147 -15.33 15.36 18.76
C ASP A 147 -14.39 14.76 19.84
N PRO A 148 -14.44 15.28 21.10
CA PRO A 148 -13.63 14.75 22.20
C PRO A 148 -13.87 13.27 22.54
N SER A 149 -15.01 12.68 22.14
CA SER A 149 -15.30 11.25 22.27
C SER A 149 -14.73 10.42 21.13
N CYS A 150 -14.00 11.05 20.20
CA CYS A 150 -13.49 10.45 18.96
C CYS A 150 -14.57 10.06 17.95
N ARG A 151 -15.83 10.51 18.12
CA ARG A 151 -16.86 10.32 17.13
C ARG A 151 -16.61 11.24 15.94
N ILE A 152 -16.74 10.71 14.71
CA ILE A 152 -16.60 11.50 13.49
C ILE A 152 -17.82 12.39 13.35
N ARG A 153 -17.61 13.72 13.22
CA ARG A 153 -18.63 14.75 13.08
C ARG A 153 -18.58 15.44 11.72
N ARG A 154 -17.40 15.38 11.07
CA ARG A 154 -17.24 15.87 9.71
C ARG A 154 -16.37 14.93 8.91
N PHE A 155 -16.81 14.61 7.72
CA PHE A 155 -16.07 13.82 6.73
C PHE A 155 -16.01 14.61 5.42
N LEU A 156 -14.83 15.12 5.07
CA LEU A 156 -14.64 16.05 3.94
C LEU A 156 -15.56 17.27 4.09
N ASP A 157 -16.42 17.50 3.11
CA ASP A 157 -17.39 18.62 3.11
C ASP A 157 -18.74 18.26 3.77
N CYS A 158 -18.89 17.03 4.30
CA CYS A 158 -20.12 16.54 4.90
C CYS A 158 -20.04 16.56 6.41
N ASN A 159 -21.06 17.14 7.05
CA ASN A 159 -21.20 17.24 8.50
C ASN A 159 -22.33 16.34 8.99
N ASP A 160 -22.24 15.89 10.26
CA ASP A 160 -23.42 15.40 10.97
C ASP A 160 -24.30 16.57 11.44
N LEU A 161 -25.45 16.23 12.02
CA LEU A 161 -26.41 17.20 12.50
C LEU A 161 -26.04 17.86 13.83
N ALA A 162 -25.00 17.36 14.51
CA ALA A 162 -24.61 17.86 15.83
C ALA A 162 -23.64 19.03 15.70
N GLN A 163 -24.01 20.19 16.28
CA GLN A 163 -23.08 21.31 16.45
C GLN A 163 -22.18 21.04 17.66
N THR A 164 -20.88 20.90 17.42
CA THR A 164 -19.87 20.78 18.49
C THR A 164 -18.79 21.85 18.28
N ASP A 165 -18.51 22.59 19.36
CA ASP A 165 -17.59 23.75 19.31
C ASP A 165 -16.11 23.38 19.25
N THR A 166 -15.74 22.11 19.54
CA THR A 166 -14.35 21.66 19.61
C THR A 166 -14.15 20.41 18.77
N LEU A 167 -13.73 20.60 17.53
CA LEU A 167 -13.41 19.49 16.62
C LEU A 167 -11.90 19.38 16.37
N LYS A 168 -11.40 18.16 16.35
CA LYS A 168 -10.01 17.86 16.06
C LYS A 168 -9.86 17.47 14.59
N LYS A 169 -9.03 18.21 13.84
CA LYS A 169 -8.74 17.94 12.43
C LYS A 169 -7.75 16.80 12.27
N THR A 170 -8.10 15.85 11.43
CA THR A 170 -7.29 14.69 11.07
C THR A 170 -7.44 14.35 9.59
N MET A 171 -6.66 13.41 9.09
CA MET A 171 -6.82 12.81 7.76
C MET A 171 -7.10 11.31 7.85
N PHE A 172 -7.79 10.76 6.86
CA PHE A 172 -8.00 9.32 6.72
C PHE A 172 -6.75 8.63 6.16
N THR A 173 -6.29 7.59 6.84
CA THR A 173 -5.09 6.84 6.43
C THR A 173 -5.34 5.83 5.31
N GLY A 174 -6.59 5.57 4.94
CA GLY A 174 -6.96 4.48 4.02
C GLY A 174 -7.09 3.12 4.72
N ILE A 175 -7.24 3.11 6.05
CA ILE A 175 -7.48 1.91 6.85
C ILE A 175 -8.72 2.12 7.71
N ALA A 176 -9.66 1.19 7.66
CA ALA A 176 -10.83 1.22 8.54
C ALA A 176 -11.24 -0.19 8.97
N LEU A 177 -11.77 -0.30 10.19
CA LEU A 177 -12.39 -1.51 10.74
C LEU A 177 -13.90 -1.40 10.64
N PHE A 178 -14.51 -2.43 10.09
CA PHE A 178 -15.95 -2.48 9.79
C PHE A 178 -16.64 -3.55 10.63
N ASN A 179 -17.78 -3.19 11.20
CA ASN A 179 -18.76 -4.17 11.63
C ASN A 179 -19.49 -4.71 10.38
N PRO A 180 -19.64 -6.03 10.21
CA PRO A 180 -20.30 -6.60 9.03
C PRO A 180 -21.72 -6.09 8.79
N SER A 181 -22.42 -5.67 9.85
CA SER A 181 -23.77 -5.12 9.73
C SER A 181 -23.87 -3.89 8.83
N VAL A 182 -22.74 -3.17 8.61
CA VAL A 182 -22.71 -2.01 7.71
C VAL A 182 -22.93 -2.38 6.24
N LEU A 183 -22.70 -3.64 5.86
CA LEU A 183 -22.84 -4.08 4.46
C LEU A 183 -24.29 -3.96 3.94
N LYS A 184 -25.28 -3.90 4.84
CA LYS A 184 -26.68 -3.64 4.48
C LYS A 184 -26.93 -2.19 4.00
N GLU A 185 -26.07 -1.25 4.40
CA GLU A 185 -26.13 0.15 3.97
C GLU A 185 -25.49 0.36 2.58
N PHE A 186 -24.82 -0.65 2.05
CA PHE A 186 -24.16 -0.57 0.74
C PHE A 186 -25.13 -1.05 -0.35
N PRO A 187 -25.13 -0.41 -1.55
CA PRO A 187 -26.00 -0.83 -2.65
C PRO A 187 -25.60 -2.22 -3.14
N ASP A 188 -26.59 -3.05 -3.46
CA ASP A 188 -26.37 -4.43 -3.89
C ASP A 188 -25.59 -4.57 -5.19
N LYS A 189 -25.64 -3.56 -6.06
CA LYS A 189 -24.99 -3.58 -7.38
C LYS A 189 -24.62 -2.17 -7.84
N GLY A 190 -23.62 -2.13 -8.72
CA GLY A 190 -23.19 -0.93 -9.41
C GLY A 190 -22.01 -0.23 -8.77
N TYR A 191 -21.62 0.88 -9.39
CA TYR A 191 -20.55 1.74 -8.87
C TYR A 191 -21.04 2.50 -7.63
N CYS A 192 -20.24 2.46 -6.56
CA CYS A 192 -20.48 3.26 -5.37
C CYS A 192 -19.14 3.63 -4.72
N ASP A 193 -18.94 4.93 -4.49
CA ASP A 193 -17.77 5.48 -3.79
C ASP A 193 -18.08 5.66 -2.30
N ILE A 194 -17.36 4.95 -1.45
CA ILE A 194 -17.62 4.96 -0.01
C ILE A 194 -17.49 6.36 0.60
N SER A 195 -16.54 7.16 0.10
CA SER A 195 -16.27 8.50 0.64
C SER A 195 -17.28 9.55 0.21
N LYS A 196 -17.88 9.36 -0.97
CA LYS A 196 -18.84 10.32 -1.54
C LYS A 196 -20.29 9.99 -1.24
N GLU A 197 -20.60 8.72 -1.01
CA GLU A 197 -21.97 8.23 -0.92
C GLU A 197 -22.23 7.64 0.46
N ILE A 198 -21.47 6.65 0.90
CA ILE A 198 -21.77 5.88 2.10
C ILE A 198 -21.43 6.65 3.39
N TYR A 199 -20.21 7.17 3.53
CA TYR A 199 -19.84 7.88 4.76
C TYR A 199 -20.71 9.11 5.03
N PRO A 200 -21.04 9.96 4.02
CA PRO A 200 -22.00 11.05 4.20
C PRO A 200 -23.38 10.58 4.66
N GLU A 201 -23.91 9.51 4.06
CA GLU A 201 -25.22 8.97 4.42
C GLU A 201 -25.23 8.41 5.85
N LEU A 202 -24.19 7.67 6.23
CA LEU A 202 -24.05 7.15 7.59
C LEU A 202 -23.96 8.27 8.63
N LEU A 203 -23.26 9.38 8.32
CA LEU A 203 -23.19 10.55 9.18
C LEU A 203 -24.54 11.27 9.29
N ALA A 204 -25.24 11.48 8.19
CA ALA A 204 -26.56 12.11 8.17
C ALA A 204 -27.59 11.32 8.98
N ASN A 205 -27.45 9.99 9.04
CA ASN A 205 -28.30 9.10 9.85
C ASN A 205 -27.79 8.89 11.28
N ASP A 206 -26.82 9.69 11.73
CA ASP A 206 -26.21 9.62 13.08
C ASP A 206 -25.73 8.21 13.46
N LEU A 207 -25.23 7.44 12.49
CA LEU A 207 -24.68 6.12 12.77
C LEU A 207 -23.30 6.23 13.44
N PRO A 208 -22.86 5.22 14.24
CA PRO A 208 -21.68 5.30 15.08
C PRO A 208 -20.38 5.13 14.28
N LEU A 209 -19.90 6.22 13.69
CA LEU A 209 -18.61 6.33 13.04
C LEU A 209 -17.59 6.95 14.00
N PHE A 210 -16.47 6.26 14.20
CA PHE A 210 -15.43 6.71 15.12
C PHE A 210 -14.06 6.82 14.43
N GLY A 211 -13.21 7.70 14.95
CA GLY A 211 -11.85 7.92 14.51
C GLY A 211 -10.85 7.42 15.54
N TYR A 212 -10.03 6.43 15.18
CA TYR A 212 -8.88 6.01 15.97
C TYR A 212 -7.64 6.76 15.47
N VAL A 213 -7.14 7.71 16.26
CA VAL A 213 -5.98 8.53 15.89
C VAL A 213 -4.69 7.82 16.24
N THR A 214 -3.76 7.72 15.27
CA THR A 214 -2.43 7.12 15.45
C THR A 214 -1.33 8.05 14.95
N ASP A 215 -0.17 7.99 15.57
CA ASP A 215 1.09 8.64 15.17
C ASP A 215 2.08 7.68 14.49
N LYS A 216 1.70 6.40 14.36
CA LYS A 216 2.55 5.37 13.72
C LYS A 216 2.89 5.72 12.28
N TYR A 217 3.88 5.04 11.74
CA TYR A 217 4.32 5.27 10.36
C TYR A 217 3.17 5.16 9.35
N TRP A 218 3.11 6.11 8.44
CA TRP A 218 2.17 6.11 7.32
C TRP A 218 2.74 6.87 6.13
N MET A 219 2.59 6.31 4.93
CA MET A 219 2.95 6.93 3.66
C MET A 219 2.21 6.30 2.49
N ASP A 220 1.71 7.11 1.54
CA ASP A 220 1.15 6.61 0.28
C ASP A 220 2.20 6.59 -0.85
N ILE A 221 2.10 5.62 -1.77
CA ILE A 221 2.90 5.59 -2.99
C ILE A 221 2.17 6.31 -4.14
N GLY A 222 1.66 7.50 -3.87
CA GLY A 222 0.79 8.24 -4.78
C GLY A 222 1.47 8.80 -6.04
N ASN A 223 2.80 8.92 -6.06
CA ASN A 223 3.60 9.49 -7.14
C ASN A 223 5.02 8.87 -7.18
N PRO A 224 5.81 9.10 -8.25
CA PRO A 224 7.17 8.56 -8.36
C PRO A 224 8.12 8.98 -7.24
N GLN A 225 7.99 10.19 -6.70
CA GLN A 225 8.80 10.69 -5.59
C GLN A 225 8.55 9.86 -4.33
N ASN A 226 7.29 9.67 -3.98
CA ASN A 226 6.90 8.85 -2.84
C ASN A 226 7.33 7.38 -3.03
N TYR A 227 7.22 6.86 -4.25
CA TYR A 227 7.64 5.50 -4.57
C TYR A 227 9.15 5.29 -4.32
N LEU A 228 9.99 6.18 -4.83
CA LEU A 228 11.43 6.11 -4.61
C LEU A 228 11.80 6.35 -3.14
N TYR A 229 11.13 7.30 -2.47
CA TYR A 229 11.35 7.58 -1.07
C TYR A 229 10.97 6.40 -0.18
N LEU A 230 9.86 5.71 -0.47
CA LEU A 230 9.46 4.53 0.29
C LEU A 230 10.48 3.40 0.19
N GLN A 231 11.13 3.19 -0.98
CA GLN A 231 12.24 2.23 -1.08
C GLN A 231 13.34 2.55 -0.06
N LYS A 232 13.71 3.82 0.08
CA LYS A 232 14.72 4.26 1.06
C LYS A 232 14.27 3.98 2.51
N GLU A 233 13.00 4.22 2.83
CA GLU A 233 12.44 3.97 4.16
C GLU A 233 12.43 2.48 4.50
N ILE A 234 12.07 1.62 3.54
CA ILE A 234 12.11 0.16 3.70
C ILE A 234 13.55 -0.34 3.85
N PHE A 235 14.49 0.13 3.04
CA PHE A 235 15.90 -0.19 3.19
C PHE A 235 16.48 0.24 4.55
N SER A 236 16.02 1.37 5.07
CA SER A 236 16.45 1.89 6.38
C SER A 236 15.77 1.17 7.55
N GLY A 237 14.84 0.25 7.29
CA GLY A 237 14.11 -0.49 8.31
C GLY A 237 13.15 0.37 9.13
N LYS A 238 12.66 1.49 8.59
CA LYS A 238 11.69 2.37 9.26
C LYS A 238 10.25 1.86 9.20
N VAL A 239 9.96 1.05 8.21
CA VAL A 239 8.66 0.42 8.02
C VAL A 239 8.84 -1.01 7.50
N PHE A 240 7.95 -1.90 7.85
CA PHE A 240 7.99 -3.32 7.48
C PHE A 240 9.31 -4.03 7.88
N GLN A 241 9.88 -3.67 9.02
CA GLN A 241 11.21 -4.12 9.47
C GLN A 241 11.44 -5.62 9.39
N ASN A 242 10.45 -6.42 9.78
CA ASN A 242 10.57 -7.88 9.81
C ASN A 242 10.26 -8.55 8.46
N THR A 243 9.79 -7.78 7.47
CA THR A 243 9.43 -8.30 6.15
C THR A 243 10.50 -8.01 5.10
N ALA A 244 11.36 -7.02 5.35
CA ALA A 244 12.31 -6.48 4.38
C ALA A 244 13.70 -7.15 4.40
N ARG A 245 14.13 -7.70 5.54
CA ARG A 245 15.48 -8.28 5.68
C ARG A 245 15.55 -9.72 5.15
N ASP A 246 15.76 -9.87 3.87
CA ASP A 246 16.34 -11.11 3.35
C ASP A 246 17.85 -11.11 3.59
N LYS A 247 18.41 -12.29 3.90
CA LYS A 247 19.83 -12.54 4.18
C LYS A 247 20.77 -12.27 2.98
N GLN A 248 20.31 -11.52 1.97
CA GLN A 248 21.07 -11.32 0.72
C GLN A 248 22.30 -10.44 0.85
N GLU A 249 22.36 -9.50 1.82
CA GLU A 249 23.48 -8.55 1.91
C GLU A 249 24.84 -9.20 2.20
N ALA A 250 24.87 -10.30 2.96
CA ALA A 250 26.12 -10.94 3.36
C ALA A 250 26.91 -11.56 2.20
N ASN A 251 26.25 -11.93 1.09
CA ASN A 251 26.88 -12.63 -0.04
C ASN A 251 27.18 -11.71 -1.24
N LEU A 252 26.73 -10.45 -1.24
CA LEU A 252 26.84 -9.58 -2.42
C LEU A 252 28.27 -9.11 -2.71
N LYS A 253 29.12 -8.92 -1.67
CA LYS A 253 30.49 -8.39 -1.84
C LYS A 253 31.37 -9.26 -2.71
N ASN A 254 31.18 -10.58 -2.73
CA ASN A 254 31.97 -11.54 -3.48
C ASN A 254 31.32 -12.03 -4.78
N ARG A 255 30.09 -11.58 -5.06
CA ARG A 255 29.30 -12.03 -6.21
C ARG A 255 29.78 -11.38 -7.53
N PHE A 256 30.28 -10.14 -7.45
CA PHE A 256 30.64 -9.35 -8.64
C PHE A 256 32.09 -8.87 -8.57
N ASN A 257 32.94 -9.37 -9.47
CA ASN A 257 34.36 -8.99 -9.51
C ASN A 257 34.56 -7.57 -10.04
N GLY A 258 35.33 -6.76 -9.31
CA GLY A 258 35.62 -5.37 -9.70
C GLY A 258 34.43 -4.40 -9.62
N VAL A 259 33.36 -4.75 -8.88
CA VAL A 259 32.19 -3.91 -8.64
C VAL A 259 32.20 -3.40 -7.21
N LYS A 260 31.96 -2.10 -7.02
CA LYS A 260 31.80 -1.49 -5.69
C LYS A 260 30.33 -1.51 -5.28
N ILE A 261 29.99 -2.30 -4.26
CA ILE A 261 28.65 -2.34 -3.67
C ILE A 261 28.64 -1.45 -2.43
N ILE A 262 27.69 -0.49 -2.36
CA ILE A 262 27.49 0.41 -1.22
C ILE A 262 26.09 0.15 -0.64
N PRO A 263 25.98 -0.59 0.45
CA PRO A 263 24.69 -0.90 1.07
C PRO A 263 23.92 0.36 1.56
N PRO A 264 22.59 0.26 1.72
CA PRO A 264 21.74 -0.89 1.39
C PRO A 264 21.44 -0.98 -0.11
N VAL A 265 21.39 -2.19 -0.64
CA VAL A 265 21.05 -2.47 -2.05
C VAL A 265 20.24 -3.76 -2.18
N ALA A 266 19.44 -3.86 -3.23
CA ALA A 266 18.81 -5.11 -3.65
C ALA A 266 19.24 -5.46 -5.07
N ILE A 267 19.76 -6.66 -5.29
CA ILE A 267 20.20 -7.14 -6.60
C ILE A 267 19.42 -8.40 -6.93
N GLY A 268 18.66 -8.35 -8.03
CA GLY A 268 17.80 -9.43 -8.48
C GLY A 268 18.57 -10.68 -8.92
N GLU A 269 17.82 -11.74 -9.14
CA GLU A 269 18.34 -13.00 -9.65
C GLU A 269 18.87 -12.81 -11.09
N ASN A 270 19.92 -13.56 -11.45
CA ASN A 270 20.57 -13.51 -12.77
C ASN A 270 21.02 -12.12 -13.22
N ALA A 271 21.13 -11.14 -12.32
CA ALA A 271 21.69 -9.84 -12.67
C ALA A 271 23.18 -9.96 -12.95
N ILE A 272 23.63 -9.35 -14.06
CA ILE A 272 25.02 -9.25 -14.49
C ILE A 272 25.48 -7.82 -14.26
N ILE A 273 26.53 -7.62 -13.47
CA ILE A 273 27.09 -6.31 -13.21
C ILE A 273 28.56 -6.33 -13.55
N SER A 274 28.97 -5.51 -14.53
CA SER A 274 30.31 -5.48 -15.05
C SER A 274 31.27 -4.65 -14.20
N THR A 275 32.56 -4.97 -14.30
CA THR A 275 33.64 -4.33 -13.55
C THR A 275 33.67 -2.81 -13.68
N GLY A 276 34.16 -2.13 -12.64
CA GLY A 276 34.22 -0.67 -12.57
C GLY A 276 32.89 0.01 -12.22
N SER A 277 31.82 -0.77 -12.04
CA SER A 277 30.51 -0.21 -11.65
C SER A 277 30.41 0.02 -10.14
N ILE A 278 29.57 0.99 -9.76
CA ILE A 278 29.22 1.34 -8.37
C ILE A 278 27.73 1.23 -8.20
N ILE A 279 27.27 0.35 -7.29
CA ILE A 279 25.86 0.13 -7.01
C ILE A 279 25.52 0.53 -5.57
N GLY A 280 24.61 1.46 -5.42
CA GLY A 280 24.17 1.96 -4.11
C GLY A 280 24.79 3.31 -3.70
N PRO A 281 24.39 3.83 -2.52
CA PRO A 281 23.36 3.24 -1.64
C PRO A 281 21.95 3.39 -2.17
N TYR A 282 21.01 2.64 -1.56
CA TYR A 282 19.57 2.70 -1.85
C TYR A 282 19.21 2.35 -3.31
N ALA A 283 20.01 1.55 -3.98
CA ALA A 283 19.74 1.08 -5.33
C ALA A 283 19.12 -0.32 -5.34
N ALA A 284 18.09 -0.50 -6.16
CA ALA A 284 17.52 -1.82 -6.47
C ALA A 284 17.67 -2.10 -7.97
N THR A 285 18.20 -3.27 -8.32
CA THR A 285 18.24 -3.78 -9.70
C THR A 285 17.43 -5.06 -9.76
N GLY A 286 16.44 -5.11 -10.66
CA GLY A 286 15.56 -6.25 -10.83
C GLY A 286 16.26 -7.50 -11.38
N ASN A 287 15.47 -8.53 -11.62
CA ASN A 287 15.95 -9.81 -12.16
C ASN A 287 16.39 -9.65 -13.62
N ASN A 288 17.38 -10.47 -14.01
CA ASN A 288 17.93 -10.52 -15.37
C ASN A 288 18.41 -9.15 -15.92
N CYS A 289 18.77 -8.22 -15.05
CA CYS A 289 19.33 -6.93 -15.46
C CYS A 289 20.79 -7.09 -15.89
N ILE A 290 21.21 -6.31 -16.90
CA ILE A 290 22.59 -6.24 -17.36
C ILE A 290 23.09 -4.81 -17.12
N ILE A 291 24.05 -4.64 -16.22
CA ILE A 291 24.70 -3.36 -15.94
C ILE A 291 26.10 -3.42 -16.57
N HIS A 292 26.30 -2.66 -17.64
CA HIS A 292 27.58 -2.63 -18.33
C HIS A 292 28.66 -1.88 -17.53
N LYS A 293 29.89 -1.92 -18.05
CA LYS A 293 31.10 -1.41 -17.39
C LYS A 293 30.99 0.08 -17.00
N GLY A 294 31.54 0.40 -15.84
CA GLY A 294 31.70 1.79 -15.40
C GLY A 294 30.39 2.52 -15.00
N CYS A 295 29.28 1.79 -14.80
CA CYS A 295 28.03 2.38 -14.40
C CYS A 295 28.01 2.79 -12.92
N ALA A 296 27.26 3.85 -12.60
CA ALA A 296 26.96 4.25 -11.22
C ALA A 296 25.46 4.34 -11.02
N LEU A 297 24.93 3.59 -10.04
CA LEU A 297 23.51 3.61 -9.65
C LEU A 297 23.43 4.03 -8.18
N ASN A 298 22.71 5.09 -7.91
CA ASN A 298 22.48 5.63 -6.56
C ASN A 298 21.00 5.99 -6.39
N ASN A 299 20.41 5.63 -5.25
CA ASN A 299 19.02 5.95 -4.91
C ASN A 299 18.06 5.76 -6.10
N SER A 300 18.09 4.56 -6.72
CA SER A 300 17.38 4.31 -7.97
C SER A 300 16.79 2.91 -8.01
N ILE A 301 15.73 2.77 -8.80
CA ILE A 301 15.03 1.50 -9.02
C ILE A 301 15.16 1.14 -10.49
N VAL A 302 15.71 -0.02 -10.77
CA VAL A 302 15.76 -0.62 -12.12
C VAL A 302 14.90 -1.87 -12.12
N TRP A 303 13.85 -1.88 -12.93
CA TRP A 303 12.93 -3.01 -13.04
C TRP A 303 13.59 -4.20 -13.74
N ASP A 304 12.89 -5.33 -13.81
CA ASP A 304 13.39 -6.57 -14.40
C ASP A 304 13.72 -6.43 -15.90
N ASN A 305 14.69 -7.26 -16.37
CA ASN A 305 15.06 -7.41 -17.78
C ASN A 305 15.58 -6.11 -18.45
N ILE A 306 16.24 -5.24 -17.70
CA ILE A 306 16.76 -3.96 -18.19
C ILE A 306 18.27 -4.03 -18.40
N THR A 307 18.72 -3.49 -19.52
CA THR A 307 20.15 -3.31 -19.82
C THR A 307 20.54 -1.85 -19.65
N ILE A 308 21.53 -1.56 -18.81
CA ILE A 308 22.10 -0.23 -18.58
C ILE A 308 23.39 -0.11 -19.40
N PRO A 309 23.47 0.87 -20.33
CA PRO A 309 24.65 1.09 -21.17
C PRO A 309 25.90 1.46 -20.37
N GLU A 310 27.08 1.23 -20.94
CA GLU A 310 28.36 1.57 -20.33
C GLU A 310 28.45 3.03 -19.87
N ASN A 311 29.16 3.26 -18.75
CA ASN A 311 29.44 4.57 -18.17
C ASN A 311 28.19 5.40 -17.80
N SER A 312 27.01 4.75 -17.69
CA SER A 312 25.77 5.40 -17.28
C SER A 312 25.85 5.87 -15.82
N LYS A 313 25.41 7.10 -15.56
CA LYS A 313 25.23 7.65 -14.20
C LYS A 313 23.75 7.84 -13.94
N ILE A 314 23.21 7.04 -13.02
CA ILE A 314 21.79 6.97 -12.70
C ILE A 314 21.61 7.29 -11.23
N GLU A 315 20.91 8.36 -10.96
CA GLU A 315 20.65 8.86 -9.61
C GLU A 315 19.21 9.36 -9.50
N ASN A 316 18.58 9.09 -8.36
CA ASN A 316 17.21 9.52 -8.05
C ASN A 316 16.24 9.16 -9.20
N SER A 317 16.29 7.93 -9.69
CA SER A 317 15.60 7.57 -10.92
C SER A 317 14.91 6.21 -10.85
N ILE A 318 13.83 6.08 -11.61
CA ILE A 318 13.11 4.82 -11.81
C ILE A 318 13.22 4.44 -13.30
N ILE A 319 13.86 3.31 -13.60
CA ILE A 319 13.98 2.76 -14.94
C ILE A 319 13.06 1.54 -15.01
N TYR A 320 12.02 1.64 -15.83
CA TYR A 320 10.94 0.67 -15.87
C TYR A 320 10.79 -0.03 -17.24
N ASN A 321 11.55 0.39 -18.23
CA ASN A 321 11.77 -0.32 -19.50
C ASN A 321 13.08 0.17 -20.15
N GLN A 322 13.49 -0.47 -21.27
CA GLN A 322 14.78 -0.22 -21.94
C GLN A 322 15.00 1.24 -22.39
N ARG A 323 13.93 2.02 -22.57
CA ARG A 323 13.97 3.38 -23.14
C ARG A 323 13.35 4.44 -22.23
N SER A 324 12.90 4.06 -21.04
CA SER A 324 12.10 4.95 -20.21
C SER A 324 12.67 5.07 -18.80
N ILE A 325 12.98 6.30 -18.44
CA ILE A 325 13.46 6.71 -17.14
C ILE A 325 12.57 7.82 -16.58
N ILE A 326 12.21 7.72 -15.31
CA ILE A 326 11.59 8.80 -14.54
C ILE A 326 12.67 9.33 -13.59
N LYS A 327 13.08 10.57 -13.76
CA LYS A 327 13.90 11.29 -12.80
C LYS A 327 13.01 11.91 -11.72
N VAL A 328 13.41 11.73 -10.46
CA VAL A 328 12.63 12.09 -9.28
C VAL A 328 13.29 13.24 -8.52
#